data_505ada21aff726cb9febfea64f91cfb6
#
_entry.id   505ada21aff726cb9febfea64f91cfb6
#
_cell.length_a   1.000
_cell.length_b   1.000
_cell.length_c   1.000
_cell.angle_alpha   90.00
_cell.angle_beta   90.00
_cell.angle_gamma   90.00
#
_symmetry.space_group_name_H-M   'P 1'
#
loop_
_entity.id
_entity.type
_entity.pdbx_description
1 polymer ?
#
loop_
_entity_poly.entity_id
_entity_poly.type
_entity_poly.pdbx_seq_one_letter_code
_entity_poly.pdbx_strand_id
1 'polypeptide(L)'
;GLDDESLRAAVDRAYEDEWDRWRRVLLVVPDGTRRHSKAGFLACHLYRRLPHCRVDVLEALGTHAPMSRETCAQLYPDIPFDRFIAHDWRQDVVRLGEVPAGFVAEVSQGRMERPVPVEVNRLLLSDYDRILSIGQVVPHEVAGMANHAKNLFVGCGGAGTINATHMLGALCDMERVMGREDTPVRRVFDEALRRFLPSVPVSWLLSVTTARGDDVTVHGLFLSDGREGFRRAAALAQEKNVIFVDRPLTRAVVHLDEREFQSAWLGNKAVYRTRMAMADGGELIILAPGVARFGEDAQADRLIRRYGYAGRDAVLRLCDRHEDLR
;
A
#
# COMPACT_ATOMS: atom_id res chain seq x y z
N GLY A 1 -17.49 -14.03 -9.74
CA GLY A 1 -16.79 -13.58 -8.53
C GLY A 1 -17.35 -14.23 -7.28
N LEU A 2 -16.66 -14.07 -6.17
CA LEU A 2 -17.15 -14.49 -4.85
C LEU A 2 -18.26 -13.54 -4.38
N ASP A 3 -19.36 -14.09 -3.91
CA ASP A 3 -20.43 -13.34 -3.28
C ASP A 3 -20.14 -13.07 -1.78
N ASP A 4 -20.98 -12.26 -1.18
CA ASP A 4 -20.82 -11.84 0.21
C ASP A 4 -21.00 -13.00 1.22
N GLU A 5 -21.77 -14.03 0.90
CA GLU A 5 -21.94 -15.23 1.72
C GLU A 5 -20.66 -16.08 1.69
N SER A 6 -20.10 -16.30 0.50
CA SER A 6 -18.83 -17.01 0.32
C SER A 6 -17.68 -16.34 1.06
N LEU A 7 -17.65 -14.99 1.05
CA LEU A 7 -16.63 -14.22 1.77
C LEU A 7 -16.75 -14.39 3.29
N ARG A 8 -17.98 -14.31 3.85
CA ARG A 8 -18.21 -14.56 5.27
C ARG A 8 -17.81 -15.98 5.66
N ALA A 9 -18.28 -16.97 4.90
CA ALA A 9 -17.97 -18.37 5.17
C ALA A 9 -16.48 -18.67 5.11
N ALA A 10 -15.73 -18.01 4.22
CA ALA A 10 -14.28 -18.15 4.15
C ALA A 10 -13.58 -17.60 5.41
N VAL A 11 -14.01 -16.42 5.89
CA VAL A 11 -13.47 -15.82 7.12
C VAL A 11 -13.84 -16.66 8.34
N ASP A 12 -15.11 -17.07 8.47
CA ASP A 12 -15.58 -17.86 9.59
C ASP A 12 -14.83 -19.18 9.71
N ARG A 13 -14.62 -19.88 8.61
CA ARG A 13 -13.87 -21.15 8.57
C ARG A 13 -12.39 -20.97 8.90
N ALA A 14 -11.78 -19.86 8.45
CA ALA A 14 -10.35 -19.63 8.67
C ALA A 14 -9.99 -19.47 10.15
N TYR A 15 -10.93 -19.00 10.97
CA TYR A 15 -10.71 -18.70 12.39
C TYR A 15 -11.68 -19.46 13.32
N GLU A 16 -12.32 -20.55 12.84
CA GLU A 16 -13.34 -21.30 13.56
C GLU A 16 -12.90 -21.72 14.97
N ASP A 17 -11.66 -22.19 15.09
CA ASP A 17 -11.10 -22.65 16.37
C ASP A 17 -10.46 -21.54 17.22
N GLU A 18 -10.45 -20.30 16.72
CA GLU A 18 -9.73 -19.19 17.36
C GLU A 18 -10.65 -18.13 17.97
N TRP A 19 -11.89 -17.97 17.51
CA TRP A 19 -12.79 -16.88 17.91
C TRP A 19 -12.91 -16.70 19.43
N ASP A 20 -13.09 -17.78 20.16
CA ASP A 20 -13.33 -17.75 21.61
C ASP A 20 -12.06 -17.51 22.43
N ARG A 21 -10.87 -17.57 21.80
CA ARG A 21 -9.59 -17.36 22.46
C ARG A 21 -9.18 -15.90 22.49
N TRP A 22 -9.65 -15.11 21.52
CA TRP A 22 -9.28 -13.71 21.42
C TRP A 22 -10.04 -12.83 22.40
N ARG A 23 -9.36 -11.85 22.97
CA ARG A 23 -9.92 -10.82 23.85
C ARG A 23 -9.63 -9.42 23.34
N ARG A 24 -8.48 -9.22 22.68
CA ARG A 24 -8.07 -7.95 22.10
C ARG A 24 -7.64 -8.16 20.66
N VAL A 25 -8.32 -7.51 19.74
CA VAL A 25 -8.05 -7.63 18.30
C VAL A 25 -7.82 -6.24 17.70
N LEU A 26 -6.79 -6.13 16.88
CA LEU A 26 -6.54 -4.95 16.07
C LEU A 26 -6.90 -5.25 14.61
N LEU A 27 -7.85 -4.51 14.07
CA LEU A 27 -8.12 -4.49 12.62
C LEU A 27 -7.28 -3.39 11.99
N VAL A 28 -6.42 -3.74 11.04
CA VAL A 28 -5.65 -2.78 10.25
C VAL A 28 -6.32 -2.64 8.89
N VAL A 29 -6.95 -1.50 8.66
CA VAL A 29 -7.81 -1.26 7.50
C VAL A 29 -7.24 -0.17 6.58
N PRO A 30 -7.51 -0.22 5.27
CA PRO A 30 -7.10 0.84 4.36
C PRO A 30 -7.97 2.09 4.51
N ASP A 31 -7.48 3.21 4.00
CA ASP A 31 -8.19 4.47 3.91
C ASP A 31 -9.33 4.48 2.86
N GLY A 32 -10.02 5.61 2.78
CA GLY A 32 -11.16 5.83 1.87
C GLY A 32 -10.83 5.72 0.38
N THR A 33 -9.55 5.82 -0.02
CA THR A 33 -9.13 5.65 -1.42
C THR A 33 -9.26 4.20 -1.90
N ARG A 34 -9.39 3.25 -0.97
CA ARG A 34 -9.49 1.80 -1.24
C ARG A 34 -10.91 1.24 -1.07
N ARG A 35 -11.94 2.05 -1.31
CA ARG A 35 -13.35 1.65 -1.19
C ARG A 35 -13.71 0.37 -1.97
N HIS A 36 -13.04 0.09 -3.08
CA HIS A 36 -13.26 -1.10 -3.90
C HIS A 36 -12.57 -2.37 -3.39
N SER A 37 -11.88 -2.31 -2.25
CA SER A 37 -11.13 -3.44 -1.69
C SER A 37 -11.99 -4.49 -0.98
N LYS A 38 -13.28 -4.25 -0.74
CA LYS A 38 -14.14 -5.03 0.17
C LYS A 38 -13.65 -5.06 1.63
N ALA A 39 -12.65 -4.24 1.99
CA ALA A 39 -12.12 -4.21 3.36
C ALA A 39 -13.17 -3.80 4.39
N GLY A 40 -14.02 -2.84 4.06
CA GLY A 40 -15.12 -2.43 4.93
C GLY A 40 -16.09 -3.57 5.25
N PHE A 41 -16.51 -4.31 4.23
CA PHE A 41 -17.36 -5.49 4.40
C PHE A 41 -16.71 -6.55 5.30
N LEU A 42 -15.43 -6.87 5.05
CA LEU A 42 -14.70 -7.87 5.84
C LEU A 42 -14.49 -7.40 7.28
N ALA A 43 -14.11 -6.15 7.49
CA ALA A 43 -13.93 -5.57 8.82
C ALA A 43 -15.23 -5.53 9.62
N CYS A 44 -16.34 -5.16 9.00
CA CYS A 44 -17.67 -5.19 9.64
C CYS A 44 -18.08 -6.63 10.01
N HIS A 45 -17.82 -7.60 9.15
CA HIS A 45 -18.08 -9.00 9.47
C HIS A 45 -17.27 -9.47 10.68
N LEU A 46 -15.96 -9.21 10.70
CA LEU A 46 -15.08 -9.52 11.82
C LEU A 46 -15.53 -8.82 13.11
N TYR A 47 -15.88 -7.55 13.04
CA TYR A 47 -16.35 -6.79 14.20
C TYR A 47 -17.61 -7.42 14.81
N ARG A 48 -18.58 -7.84 13.99
CA ARG A 48 -19.80 -8.53 14.46
C ARG A 48 -19.52 -9.91 15.04
N ARG A 49 -18.48 -10.61 14.56
CA ARG A 49 -18.08 -11.94 15.08
C ARG A 49 -17.38 -11.85 16.43
N LEU A 50 -16.94 -10.68 16.86
CA LEU A 50 -16.11 -10.46 18.06
C LEU A 50 -16.80 -9.58 19.13
N PRO A 51 -18.09 -9.83 19.49
CA PRO A 51 -18.83 -8.99 20.44
C PRO A 51 -18.24 -9.04 21.86
N HIS A 52 -17.48 -10.10 22.18
CA HIS A 52 -16.83 -10.33 23.47
C HIS A 52 -15.39 -9.77 23.52
N CYS A 53 -14.89 -9.24 22.40
CA CYS A 53 -13.54 -8.71 22.29
C CYS A 53 -13.53 -7.18 22.37
N ARG A 54 -12.42 -6.65 22.86
CA ARG A 54 -12.05 -5.27 22.55
C ARG A 54 -11.46 -5.24 21.15
N VAL A 55 -12.18 -4.63 20.21
CA VAL A 55 -11.72 -4.43 18.84
C VAL A 55 -11.36 -2.98 18.64
N ASP A 56 -10.10 -2.73 18.32
CA ASP A 56 -9.60 -1.41 17.89
C ASP A 56 -9.33 -1.47 16.37
N VAL A 57 -9.49 -0.34 15.67
CA VAL A 57 -9.30 -0.25 14.21
C VAL A 57 -8.23 0.77 13.90
N LEU A 58 -7.11 0.35 13.36
CA LEU A 58 -6.02 1.22 12.92
C LEU A 58 -6.16 1.50 11.43
N GLU A 59 -6.27 2.79 11.08
CA GLU A 59 -6.28 3.24 9.69
C GLU A 59 -4.84 3.20 9.14
N ALA A 60 -4.57 2.36 8.15
CA ALA A 60 -3.27 2.25 7.48
C ALA A 60 -3.11 3.36 6.44
N LEU A 61 -2.94 4.59 6.89
CA LEU A 61 -2.95 5.81 6.08
C LEU A 61 -1.66 6.05 5.29
N GLY A 62 -0.52 5.54 5.79
CA GLY A 62 0.76 6.03 5.31
C GLY A 62 0.87 7.53 5.53
N THR A 63 0.95 8.30 4.44
CA THR A 63 1.00 9.77 4.47
C THR A 63 -0.35 10.44 4.15
N HIS A 64 -1.42 9.65 3.94
CA HIS A 64 -2.74 10.17 3.64
C HIS A 64 -3.43 10.78 4.86
N ALA A 65 -4.44 11.61 4.62
CA ALA A 65 -5.25 12.18 5.68
C ALA A 65 -6.19 11.12 6.31
N PRO A 66 -6.51 11.25 7.61
CA PRO A 66 -7.48 10.41 8.28
C PRO A 66 -8.86 10.45 7.63
N MET A 67 -9.60 9.35 7.73
CA MET A 67 -11.00 9.30 7.27
C MET A 67 -11.89 10.17 8.16
N SER A 68 -12.83 10.88 7.52
CA SER A 68 -13.87 11.59 8.27
C SER A 68 -14.85 10.60 8.91
N ARG A 69 -15.63 11.08 9.90
CA ARG A 69 -16.71 10.30 10.52
C ARG A 69 -17.70 9.78 9.48
N GLU A 70 -18.02 10.59 8.48
CA GLU A 70 -18.94 10.25 7.40
C GLU A 70 -18.35 9.16 6.51
N THR A 71 -17.06 9.26 6.18
CA THR A 71 -16.34 8.24 5.40
C THR A 71 -16.29 6.91 6.16
N CYS A 72 -15.98 6.94 7.46
CA CYS A 72 -16.00 5.73 8.30
C CYS A 72 -17.41 5.12 8.36
N ALA A 73 -18.46 5.92 8.56
CA ALA A 73 -19.83 5.42 8.60
C ALA A 73 -20.29 4.81 7.26
N GLN A 74 -19.80 5.35 6.13
CA GLN A 74 -20.11 4.82 4.81
C GLN A 74 -19.39 3.50 4.51
N LEU A 75 -18.09 3.40 4.84
CA LEU A 75 -17.27 2.25 4.48
C LEU A 75 -17.33 1.13 5.52
N TYR A 76 -17.54 1.48 6.79
CA TYR A 76 -17.52 0.58 7.94
C TYR A 76 -18.75 0.76 8.84
N PRO A 77 -19.98 0.59 8.31
CA PRO A 77 -21.22 1.01 8.98
C PRO A 77 -21.49 0.35 10.33
N ASP A 78 -20.93 -0.83 10.59
CA ASP A 78 -21.13 -1.56 11.83
C ASP A 78 -20.11 -1.23 12.93
N ILE A 79 -19.08 -0.44 12.60
CA ILE A 79 -17.98 -0.13 13.51
C ILE A 79 -18.14 1.31 14.03
N PRO A 80 -18.32 1.50 15.34
CA PRO A 80 -18.40 2.84 15.94
C PRO A 80 -17.14 3.68 15.64
N PHE A 81 -17.31 4.96 15.37
CA PHE A 81 -16.20 5.86 14.99
C PHE A 81 -15.13 6.00 16.08
N ASP A 82 -15.47 5.86 17.34
CA ASP A 82 -14.54 5.89 18.48
C ASP A 82 -13.60 4.67 18.55
N ARG A 83 -13.83 3.66 17.71
CA ARG A 83 -12.92 2.52 17.53
C ARG A 83 -11.81 2.78 16.54
N PHE A 84 -11.98 3.79 15.68
CA PHE A 84 -10.97 4.15 14.69
C PHE A 84 -9.84 4.96 15.31
N ILE A 85 -8.61 4.56 15.00
CA ILE A 85 -7.38 5.21 15.41
C ILE A 85 -6.65 5.59 14.13
N ALA A 86 -6.55 6.89 13.89
CA ALA A 86 -5.80 7.39 12.75
C ALA A 86 -4.30 7.18 12.96
N HIS A 87 -3.61 6.66 11.98
CA HIS A 87 -2.16 6.53 12.03
C HIS A 87 -1.48 7.88 11.79
N ASP A 88 -0.68 8.34 12.76
CA ASP A 88 0.24 9.48 12.56
C ASP A 88 1.66 8.95 12.32
N TRP A 89 2.09 8.99 11.05
CA TRP A 89 3.39 8.50 10.60
C TRP A 89 4.59 9.31 11.14
N ARG A 90 4.33 10.45 11.80
CA ARG A 90 5.36 11.29 12.45
C ARG A 90 5.45 11.07 13.95
N GLN A 91 4.34 10.76 14.62
CA GLN A 91 4.26 10.76 16.09
C GLN A 91 3.98 9.37 16.70
N ASP A 92 3.23 8.49 15.98
CA ASP A 92 2.77 7.22 16.53
C ASP A 92 3.68 6.04 16.24
N VAL A 93 4.90 6.30 15.81
CA VAL A 93 5.82 5.25 15.38
C VAL A 93 6.93 4.98 16.38
N VAL A 94 7.38 3.72 16.35
CA VAL A 94 8.55 3.24 17.08
C VAL A 94 9.58 2.78 16.06
N ARG A 95 10.84 3.23 16.21
CA ARG A 95 11.95 2.72 15.41
C ARG A 95 12.46 1.42 16.03
N LEU A 96 12.37 0.33 15.28
CA LEU A 96 12.79 -1.02 15.70
C LEU A 96 14.25 -1.31 15.37
N GLY A 97 14.82 -0.61 14.39
CA GLY A 97 16.16 -0.81 13.90
C GLY A 97 16.25 -0.43 12.42
N GLU A 98 17.06 -1.16 11.67
CA GLU A 98 17.23 -0.96 10.25
C GLU A 98 17.53 -2.26 9.49
N VAL A 99 17.08 -2.35 8.25
CA VAL A 99 17.57 -3.35 7.30
C VAL A 99 18.94 -2.89 6.84
N PRO A 100 20.01 -3.75 6.97
CA PRO A 100 21.37 -3.33 6.72
C PRO A 100 21.62 -2.90 5.28
N ALA A 101 22.52 -1.91 5.09
CA ALA A 101 22.93 -1.43 3.78
C ALA A 101 23.41 -2.55 2.83
N GLY A 102 24.16 -3.54 3.34
CA GLY A 102 24.60 -4.68 2.53
C GLY A 102 23.46 -5.50 1.95
N PHE A 103 22.38 -5.75 2.72
CA PHE A 103 21.20 -6.42 2.21
C PHE A 103 20.46 -5.56 1.16
N VAL A 104 20.35 -4.26 1.43
CA VAL A 104 19.71 -3.32 0.49
C VAL A 104 20.49 -3.24 -0.83
N ALA A 105 21.84 -3.20 -0.75
CA ALA A 105 22.72 -3.23 -1.92
C ALA A 105 22.54 -4.52 -2.73
N GLU A 106 22.50 -5.67 -2.05
CA GLU A 106 22.28 -6.98 -2.69
C GLU A 106 20.96 -6.99 -3.47
N VAL A 107 19.83 -6.71 -2.80
CA VAL A 107 18.51 -6.81 -3.43
C VAL A 107 18.29 -5.75 -4.52
N SER A 108 18.93 -4.59 -4.40
CA SER A 108 18.89 -3.50 -5.39
C SER A 108 19.93 -3.64 -6.51
N GLN A 109 20.83 -4.62 -6.42
CA GLN A 109 21.97 -4.80 -7.34
C GLN A 109 22.86 -3.55 -7.37
N GLY A 110 23.23 -3.05 -6.17
CA GLY A 110 24.11 -1.89 -6.00
C GLY A 110 23.46 -0.53 -6.29
N ARG A 111 22.14 -0.46 -6.54
CA ARG A 111 21.48 0.82 -6.85
C ARG A 111 21.24 1.69 -5.62
N MET A 112 21.18 1.09 -4.44
CA MET A 112 21.08 1.76 -3.15
C MET A 112 21.94 1.05 -2.11
N GLU A 113 22.89 1.78 -1.52
CA GLU A 113 23.84 1.28 -0.53
C GLU A 113 23.63 1.93 0.85
N ARG A 114 22.38 2.30 1.15
CA ARG A 114 22.00 2.90 2.43
C ARG A 114 21.08 1.94 3.18
N PRO A 115 21.15 1.90 4.52
CA PRO A 115 20.21 1.09 5.30
C PRO A 115 18.81 1.66 5.18
N VAL A 116 17.81 0.81 5.40
CA VAL A 116 16.41 1.21 5.46
C VAL A 116 15.96 1.18 6.91
N PRO A 117 15.62 2.33 7.52
CA PRO A 117 15.03 2.39 8.86
C PRO A 117 13.73 1.57 8.92
N VAL A 118 13.49 0.91 10.03
CA VAL A 118 12.28 0.13 10.28
C VAL A 118 11.50 0.80 11.38
N GLU A 119 10.43 1.47 11.01
CA GLU A 119 9.55 2.23 11.88
C GLU A 119 8.10 1.76 11.66
N VAL A 120 7.40 1.46 12.73
CA VAL A 120 6.01 1.00 12.68
C VAL A 120 5.17 1.66 13.75
N ASN A 121 3.86 1.74 13.54
CA ASN A 121 2.92 2.22 14.56
C ASN A 121 3.03 1.39 15.83
N ARG A 122 3.11 2.08 16.98
CA ARG A 122 3.26 1.45 18.31
C ARG A 122 2.17 0.44 18.64
N LEU A 123 0.97 0.58 18.07
CA LEU A 123 -0.13 -0.36 18.28
C LEU A 123 0.19 -1.76 17.75
N LEU A 124 1.02 -1.88 16.71
CA LEU A 124 1.44 -3.18 16.19
C LEU A 124 2.32 -3.97 17.19
N LEU A 125 2.87 -3.28 18.19
CA LEU A 125 3.71 -3.85 19.25
C LEU A 125 2.96 -4.01 20.55
N SER A 126 1.68 -3.65 20.58
CA SER A 126 0.84 -3.75 21.77
C SER A 126 0.32 -5.18 21.96
N ASP A 127 -0.17 -5.43 23.15
CA ASP A 127 -0.68 -6.75 23.55
C ASP A 127 -2.06 -7.04 22.94
N TYR A 128 -2.06 -7.35 21.63
CA TYR A 128 -3.22 -7.87 20.90
C TYR A 128 -3.07 -9.38 20.71
N ASP A 129 -4.14 -10.13 20.92
CA ASP A 129 -4.16 -11.56 20.65
C ASP A 129 -4.05 -11.85 19.15
N ARG A 130 -4.61 -10.94 18.34
CA ARG A 130 -4.56 -11.03 16.88
C ARG A 130 -4.58 -9.64 16.23
N ILE A 131 -3.79 -9.47 15.17
CA ILE A 131 -3.81 -8.31 14.29
C ILE A 131 -4.26 -8.79 12.92
N LEU A 132 -5.39 -8.27 12.44
CA LEU A 132 -5.98 -8.66 11.16
C LEU A 132 -5.78 -7.52 10.16
N SER A 133 -4.80 -7.68 9.27
CA SER A 133 -4.51 -6.70 8.21
C SER A 133 -5.36 -7.00 6.98
N ILE A 134 -6.27 -6.09 6.67
CA ILE A 134 -7.31 -6.29 5.64
C ILE A 134 -7.04 -5.37 4.46
N GLY A 135 -7.21 -5.89 3.25
CA GLY A 135 -7.20 -5.04 2.07
C GLY A 135 -6.87 -5.77 0.78
N GLN A 136 -6.80 -4.99 -0.28
CA GLN A 136 -6.69 -5.46 -1.65
C GLN A 136 -5.22 -5.63 -2.07
N VAL A 137 -4.94 -6.69 -2.82
CA VAL A 137 -3.69 -6.84 -3.58
C VAL A 137 -3.95 -6.36 -5.00
N VAL A 138 -3.18 -5.37 -5.42
CA VAL A 138 -3.29 -4.71 -6.73
C VAL A 138 -1.91 -4.19 -7.13
N PRO A 139 -1.60 -4.04 -8.44
CA PRO A 139 -0.33 -3.48 -8.89
C PRO A 139 0.00 -2.13 -8.24
N HIS A 140 1.26 -1.96 -7.86
CA HIS A 140 1.76 -0.81 -7.11
C HIS A 140 3.15 -0.38 -7.62
N GLU A 141 3.31 0.90 -7.87
CA GLU A 141 4.48 1.51 -8.52
C GLU A 141 5.78 1.41 -7.70
N VAL A 142 5.69 1.35 -6.37
CA VAL A 142 6.86 1.30 -5.48
C VAL A 142 7.17 -0.12 -5.01
N ALA A 143 6.16 -0.85 -4.56
CA ALA A 143 6.34 -2.15 -3.91
C ALA A 143 6.04 -3.35 -4.83
N GLY A 144 5.69 -3.09 -6.09
CA GLY A 144 5.25 -4.09 -7.05
C GLY A 144 3.78 -4.45 -6.91
N MET A 145 3.39 -4.98 -5.77
CA MET A 145 2.01 -5.23 -5.37
C MET A 145 1.71 -4.54 -4.04
N ALA A 146 0.47 -4.06 -3.88
CA ALA A 146 -0.01 -3.46 -2.63
C ALA A 146 -0.21 -4.51 -1.54
N ASN A 147 -0.42 -4.03 -0.30
CA ASN A 147 -0.76 -4.82 0.89
C ASN A 147 0.34 -5.77 1.40
N HIS A 148 -0.02 -6.72 2.29
CA HIS A 148 0.88 -7.59 3.06
C HIS A 148 1.88 -6.75 3.88
N ALA A 149 3.15 -7.13 4.00
CA ALA A 149 4.16 -6.42 4.78
C ALA A 149 4.24 -4.90 4.46
N LYS A 150 3.96 -4.49 3.20
CA LYS A 150 3.85 -3.07 2.83
C LYS A 150 2.82 -2.32 3.67
N ASN A 151 1.71 -2.99 4.05
CA ASN A 151 0.67 -2.35 4.85
C ASN A 151 1.17 -1.97 6.25
N LEU A 152 2.04 -2.79 6.85
CA LEU A 152 2.66 -2.52 8.16
C LEU A 152 3.76 -1.46 8.07
N PHE A 153 4.64 -1.53 7.05
CA PHE A 153 5.85 -0.69 6.95
C PHE A 153 5.66 0.61 6.18
N VAL A 154 4.57 0.75 5.44
CA VAL A 154 4.18 1.99 4.75
C VAL A 154 2.83 2.46 5.24
N GLY A 155 1.80 1.61 5.23
CA GLY A 155 0.46 1.98 5.71
C GLY A 155 0.46 2.39 7.18
N CYS A 156 1.22 1.69 8.01
CA CYS A 156 1.41 1.96 9.44
C CYS A 156 2.88 2.30 9.76
N GLY A 157 3.66 2.73 8.77
CA GLY A 157 5.09 3.02 8.89
C GLY A 157 5.42 4.46 9.20
N GLY A 158 6.66 4.73 9.59
CA GLY A 158 7.19 6.07 9.83
C GLY A 158 7.87 6.67 8.61
N ALA A 159 8.20 7.95 8.71
CA ALA A 159 8.84 8.75 7.66
C ALA A 159 10.11 8.10 7.12
N GLY A 160 10.97 7.60 8.01
CA GLY A 160 12.23 6.97 7.61
C GLY A 160 12.02 5.75 6.74
N THR A 161 11.10 4.87 7.12
CA THR A 161 10.77 3.66 6.34
C THR A 161 10.12 4.03 5.00
N ILE A 162 9.15 4.94 5.03
CA ILE A 162 8.41 5.37 3.83
C ILE A 162 9.39 5.98 2.82
N ASN A 163 10.17 6.97 3.23
CA ASN A 163 11.08 7.69 2.34
C ASN A 163 12.17 6.76 1.77
N ALA A 164 12.81 5.94 2.60
CA ALA A 164 13.87 5.04 2.16
C ALA A 164 13.35 3.97 1.18
N THR A 165 12.17 3.39 1.44
CA THR A 165 11.59 2.38 0.54
C THR A 165 11.06 2.98 -0.76
N HIS A 166 10.55 4.21 -0.74
CA HIS A 166 10.15 4.92 -1.95
C HIS A 166 11.37 5.31 -2.79
N MET A 167 12.46 5.76 -2.14
CA MET A 167 13.74 5.99 -2.83
C MET A 167 14.26 4.71 -3.47
N LEU A 168 14.26 3.58 -2.76
CA LEU A 168 14.65 2.28 -3.31
C LEU A 168 13.80 1.90 -4.53
N GLY A 169 12.48 2.09 -4.45
CA GLY A 169 11.58 1.84 -5.58
C GLY A 169 11.88 2.73 -6.79
N ALA A 170 12.17 4.01 -6.55
CA ALA A 170 12.52 4.97 -7.59
C ALA A 170 13.89 4.67 -8.26
N LEU A 171 14.84 4.12 -7.52
CA LEU A 171 16.15 3.71 -8.04
C LEU A 171 16.10 2.39 -8.84
N CYS A 172 15.09 1.58 -8.59
CA CYS A 172 14.83 0.37 -9.37
C CYS A 172 13.96 0.71 -10.58
N ASP A 173 14.26 0.12 -11.74
CA ASP A 173 13.48 0.38 -12.94
C ASP A 173 12.03 -0.09 -12.76
N MET A 174 11.09 0.67 -13.28
CA MET A 174 9.66 0.38 -13.15
C MET A 174 9.28 -0.99 -13.72
N GLU A 175 9.94 -1.42 -14.78
CA GLU A 175 9.80 -2.73 -15.40
C GLU A 175 10.16 -3.88 -14.45
N ARG A 176 10.94 -3.59 -13.41
CA ARG A 176 11.36 -4.55 -12.39
C ARG A 176 10.48 -4.49 -11.15
N VAL A 177 9.60 -3.49 -11.05
CA VAL A 177 8.79 -3.23 -9.86
C VAL A 177 7.31 -3.40 -10.16
N MET A 178 6.77 -2.62 -11.09
CA MET A 178 5.33 -2.49 -11.28
C MET A 178 4.63 -3.83 -11.55
N GLY A 179 3.63 -4.15 -10.73
CA GLY A 179 2.83 -5.36 -10.89
C GLY A 179 3.55 -6.68 -10.60
N ARG A 180 4.76 -6.64 -10.01
CA ARG A 180 5.53 -7.84 -9.66
C ARG A 180 5.36 -8.19 -8.17
N GLU A 181 5.34 -9.48 -7.89
CA GLU A 181 5.25 -10.01 -6.52
C GLU A 181 6.58 -9.91 -5.79
N ASP A 182 7.68 -10.21 -6.48
CA ASP A 182 9.04 -10.15 -5.94
C ASP A 182 9.78 -8.92 -6.50
N THR A 183 10.06 -7.96 -5.64
CA THR A 183 10.77 -6.71 -5.96
C THR A 183 11.80 -6.39 -4.88
N PRO A 184 12.81 -5.56 -5.17
CA PRO A 184 13.77 -5.13 -4.15
C PRO A 184 13.11 -4.54 -2.90
N VAL A 185 12.10 -3.70 -3.09
CA VAL A 185 11.33 -3.10 -1.97
C VAL A 185 10.57 -4.17 -1.18
N ARG A 186 9.95 -5.12 -1.87
CA ARG A 186 9.25 -6.23 -1.21
C ARG A 186 10.19 -7.08 -0.37
N ARG A 187 11.37 -7.40 -0.89
CA ARG A 187 12.38 -8.16 -0.15
C ARG A 187 12.84 -7.42 1.11
N VAL A 188 12.97 -6.09 1.05
CA VAL A 188 13.27 -5.27 2.24
C VAL A 188 12.14 -5.35 3.27
N PHE A 189 10.87 -5.28 2.86
CA PHE A 189 9.74 -5.45 3.79
C PHE A 189 9.68 -6.84 4.41
N ASP A 190 9.93 -7.89 3.62
CA ASP A 190 9.92 -9.27 4.13
C ASP A 190 11.07 -9.50 5.12
N GLU A 191 12.25 -8.93 4.84
CA GLU A 191 13.38 -8.96 5.77
C GLU A 191 13.11 -8.17 7.04
N ALA A 192 12.47 -7.00 6.93
CA ALA A 192 12.05 -6.21 8.10
C ALA A 192 11.03 -6.98 8.95
N LEU A 193 10.04 -7.61 8.34
CA LEU A 193 9.04 -8.44 9.01
C LEU A 193 9.71 -9.58 9.78
N ARG A 194 10.59 -10.32 9.11
CA ARG A 194 11.32 -11.46 9.69
C ARG A 194 12.19 -11.07 10.86
N ARG A 195 12.88 -9.91 10.78
CA ARG A 195 13.84 -9.48 11.82
C ARG A 195 13.18 -8.82 13.02
N PHE A 196 12.18 -7.99 12.78
CA PHE A 196 11.70 -7.05 13.78
C PHE A 196 10.30 -7.35 14.30
N LEU A 197 9.51 -8.14 13.55
CA LEU A 197 8.13 -8.47 13.93
C LEU A 197 7.85 -10.00 13.94
N PRO A 198 8.83 -10.87 14.31
CA PRO A 198 8.63 -12.33 14.21
C PRO A 198 7.56 -12.86 15.15
N SER A 199 7.26 -12.15 16.24
CA SER A 199 6.30 -12.56 17.26
C SER A 199 4.98 -11.78 17.20
N VAL A 200 4.84 -10.86 16.26
CA VAL A 200 3.59 -10.09 16.12
C VAL A 200 2.53 -11.00 15.47
N PRO A 201 1.36 -11.19 16.13
CA PRO A 201 0.35 -12.17 15.70
C PRO A 201 -0.50 -11.61 14.53
N VAL A 202 0.14 -11.37 13.38
CA VAL A 202 -0.49 -10.81 12.18
C VAL A 202 -1.03 -11.90 11.27
N SER A 203 -2.31 -11.73 10.88
CA SER A 203 -2.91 -12.43 9.75
C SER A 203 -3.30 -11.43 8.66
N TRP A 204 -3.18 -11.84 7.42
CA TRP A 204 -3.58 -11.04 6.27
C TRP A 204 -4.86 -11.58 5.64
N LEU A 205 -5.82 -10.68 5.43
CA LEU A 205 -7.04 -10.90 4.67
C LEU A 205 -6.93 -10.12 3.36
N LEU A 206 -6.50 -10.82 2.32
CA LEU A 206 -6.09 -10.22 1.04
C LEU A 206 -7.14 -10.47 -0.01
N SER A 207 -7.84 -9.44 -0.44
CA SER A 207 -8.80 -9.51 -1.55
C SER A 207 -8.13 -9.21 -2.89
N VAL A 208 -8.63 -9.82 -3.95
CA VAL A 208 -8.34 -9.43 -5.33
C VAL A 208 -9.65 -9.04 -5.99
N THR A 209 -9.75 -7.78 -6.38
CA THR A 209 -10.98 -7.19 -6.89
C THR A 209 -10.75 -6.46 -8.21
N THR A 210 -11.81 -6.34 -9.00
CA THR A 210 -11.93 -5.36 -10.08
C THR A 210 -13.18 -4.52 -9.86
N ALA A 211 -13.19 -3.28 -10.37
CA ALA A 211 -14.34 -2.39 -10.25
C ALA A 211 -14.72 -1.79 -11.61
N ARG A 212 -16.03 -1.62 -11.82
CA ARG A 212 -16.61 -0.84 -12.91
C ARG A 212 -17.57 0.18 -12.32
N GLY A 213 -17.13 1.42 -12.18
CA GLY A 213 -17.84 2.40 -11.35
C GLY A 213 -17.89 1.91 -9.91
N ASP A 214 -19.09 1.79 -9.36
CA ASP A 214 -19.32 1.31 -8.00
C ASP A 214 -19.50 -0.23 -7.91
N ASP A 215 -19.61 -0.93 -9.05
CA ASP A 215 -19.74 -2.38 -9.07
C ASP A 215 -18.37 -3.04 -8.82
N VAL A 216 -18.25 -3.76 -7.72
CA VAL A 216 -17.03 -4.46 -7.32
C VAL A 216 -17.21 -5.98 -7.49
N THR A 217 -16.32 -6.58 -8.26
CA THR A 217 -16.21 -8.04 -8.38
C THR A 217 -15.04 -8.54 -7.57
N VAL A 218 -15.28 -9.45 -6.62
CA VAL A 218 -14.23 -10.12 -5.85
C VAL A 218 -13.83 -11.41 -6.56
N HIS A 219 -12.60 -11.49 -7.05
CA HIS A 219 -12.08 -12.67 -7.75
C HIS A 219 -11.45 -13.68 -6.80
N GLY A 220 -10.99 -13.26 -5.64
CA GLY A 220 -10.41 -14.13 -4.62
C GLY A 220 -10.26 -13.44 -3.27
N LEU A 221 -10.28 -14.25 -2.21
CA LEU A 221 -9.94 -13.87 -0.84
C LEU A 221 -8.92 -14.87 -0.31
N PHE A 222 -7.79 -14.37 0.17
CA PHE A 222 -6.66 -15.16 0.67
C PHE A 222 -6.40 -14.78 2.11
N LEU A 223 -6.59 -15.76 3.00
CA LEU A 223 -6.33 -15.62 4.43
C LEU A 223 -5.09 -16.42 4.78
N SER A 224 -4.11 -15.80 5.42
CA SER A 224 -2.88 -16.48 5.83
C SER A 224 -2.08 -15.65 6.84
N ASP A 225 -1.25 -16.34 7.63
CA ASP A 225 -0.27 -15.73 8.53
C ASP A 225 1.09 -15.52 7.85
N GLY A 226 1.26 -16.02 6.64
CA GLY A 226 2.52 -16.00 5.92
C GLY A 226 2.43 -15.47 4.50
N ARG A 227 3.57 -15.49 3.82
CA ARG A 227 3.74 -14.93 2.46
C ARG A 227 2.98 -15.70 1.38
N GLU A 228 2.65 -16.97 1.60
CA GLU A 228 2.03 -17.80 0.55
C GLU A 228 0.65 -17.26 0.10
N GLY A 229 -0.16 -16.79 1.05
CA GLY A 229 -1.43 -16.12 0.73
C GLY A 229 -1.22 -14.89 -0.16
N PHE A 230 -0.19 -14.10 0.13
CA PHE A 230 0.16 -12.94 -0.69
C PHE A 230 0.63 -13.34 -2.10
N ARG A 231 1.46 -14.38 -2.25
CA ARG A 231 1.92 -14.87 -3.56
C ARG A 231 0.73 -15.28 -4.44
N ARG A 232 -0.19 -16.05 -3.87
CA ARG A 232 -1.42 -16.47 -4.58
C ARG A 232 -2.30 -15.28 -4.95
N ALA A 233 -2.47 -14.33 -4.03
CA ALA A 233 -3.23 -13.10 -4.29
C ALA A 233 -2.55 -12.25 -5.38
N ALA A 234 -1.22 -12.12 -5.35
CA ALA A 234 -0.47 -11.37 -6.35
C ALA A 234 -0.56 -12.00 -7.75
N ALA A 235 -0.48 -13.33 -7.85
CA ALA A 235 -0.66 -14.04 -9.13
C ALA A 235 -2.06 -13.79 -9.73
N LEU A 236 -3.11 -13.89 -8.90
CA LEU A 236 -4.47 -13.57 -9.34
C LEU A 236 -4.64 -12.08 -9.68
N ALA A 237 -4.01 -11.19 -8.91
CA ALA A 237 -4.05 -9.75 -9.18
C ALA A 237 -3.37 -9.39 -10.50
N GLN A 238 -2.28 -10.05 -10.86
CA GLN A 238 -1.66 -9.91 -12.19
C GLN A 238 -2.63 -10.29 -13.30
N GLU A 239 -3.30 -11.43 -13.15
CA GLU A 239 -4.29 -11.89 -14.15
C GLU A 239 -5.47 -10.93 -14.30
N LYS A 240 -5.98 -10.36 -13.19
CA LYS A 240 -7.23 -9.58 -13.20
C LYS A 240 -7.03 -8.07 -13.33
N ASN A 241 -5.87 -7.53 -12.94
CA ASN A 241 -5.62 -6.09 -12.87
C ASN A 241 -4.51 -5.60 -13.82
N VAL A 242 -3.83 -6.50 -14.56
CA VAL A 242 -2.84 -6.12 -15.57
C VAL A 242 -3.38 -6.46 -16.95
N ILE A 243 -3.41 -5.46 -17.82
CA ILE A 243 -3.81 -5.62 -19.21
C ILE A 243 -2.54 -5.74 -20.06
N PHE A 244 -2.38 -6.86 -20.73
CA PHE A 244 -1.31 -7.06 -21.70
C PHE A 244 -1.79 -6.61 -23.09
N VAL A 245 -0.92 -5.91 -23.80
CA VAL A 245 -1.18 -5.48 -25.18
C VAL A 245 -0.36 -6.34 -26.15
N ASP A 246 -0.93 -6.68 -27.30
CA ASP A 246 -0.28 -7.57 -28.29
C ASP A 246 0.97 -6.93 -28.91
N ARG A 247 1.02 -5.61 -28.97
CA ARG A 247 2.14 -4.84 -29.50
C ARG A 247 2.32 -3.53 -28.70
N PRO A 248 3.55 -3.02 -28.58
CA PRO A 248 3.80 -1.74 -27.93
C PRO A 248 3.05 -0.59 -28.63
N LEU A 249 2.51 0.32 -27.82
CA LEU A 249 1.75 1.48 -28.30
C LEU A 249 2.70 2.60 -28.70
N THR A 250 2.58 3.09 -29.93
CA THR A 250 3.35 4.25 -30.42
C THR A 250 2.76 5.57 -29.94
N ARG A 251 1.47 5.59 -29.62
CA ARG A 251 0.76 6.75 -29.05
C ARG A 251 -0.34 6.28 -28.12
N ALA A 252 -0.46 6.93 -26.96
CA ALA A 252 -1.57 6.73 -26.02
C ALA A 252 -2.06 8.06 -25.47
N VAL A 253 -3.36 8.14 -25.16
CA VAL A 253 -3.98 9.27 -24.49
C VAL A 253 -4.55 8.77 -23.17
N VAL A 254 -4.19 9.43 -22.06
CA VAL A 254 -4.73 9.16 -20.74
C VAL A 254 -5.50 10.39 -20.26
N HIS A 255 -6.73 10.18 -19.86
CA HIS A 255 -7.53 11.19 -19.17
C HIS A 255 -7.55 10.90 -17.66
N LEU A 256 -7.21 11.87 -16.84
CA LEU A 256 -7.24 11.80 -15.38
C LEU A 256 -8.50 12.48 -14.86
N ASP A 257 -9.25 11.79 -13.98
CA ASP A 257 -10.44 12.37 -13.33
C ASP A 257 -10.03 13.59 -12.50
N GLU A 258 -10.65 14.73 -12.76
CA GLU A 258 -10.32 16.01 -12.12
C GLU A 258 -10.58 16.03 -10.60
N ARG A 259 -11.45 15.16 -10.10
CA ARG A 259 -11.77 15.07 -8.67
C ARG A 259 -10.71 14.27 -7.89
N GLU A 260 -10.06 13.31 -8.55
CA GLU A 260 -9.03 12.45 -7.95
C GLU A 260 -7.63 13.04 -8.12
N PHE A 261 -7.30 13.53 -9.33
CA PHE A 261 -5.93 13.91 -9.69
C PHE A 261 -5.75 15.43 -9.70
N GLN A 262 -5.49 16.01 -8.53
CA GLN A 262 -5.31 17.46 -8.37
C GLN A 262 -3.86 17.93 -8.35
N SER A 263 -2.90 16.99 -8.33
CA SER A 263 -1.46 17.29 -8.39
C SER A 263 -0.76 16.49 -9.49
N ALA A 264 0.36 17.00 -9.99
CA ALA A 264 1.24 16.26 -10.88
C ALA A 264 1.83 15.01 -10.20
N TRP A 265 2.05 15.08 -8.90
CA TRP A 265 2.50 13.95 -8.08
C TRP A 265 1.56 12.74 -8.22
N LEU A 266 0.27 12.91 -8.01
CA LEU A 266 -0.72 11.85 -8.26
C LEU A 266 -0.89 11.57 -9.75
N GLY A 267 -0.86 12.58 -10.60
CA GLY A 267 -1.00 12.48 -12.05
C GLY A 267 0.08 11.63 -12.71
N ASN A 268 1.24 11.46 -12.08
CA ASN A 268 2.28 10.54 -12.52
C ASN A 268 1.82 9.08 -12.61
N LYS A 269 0.70 8.71 -11.98
CA LYS A 269 0.08 7.38 -12.16
C LYS A 269 -0.28 7.11 -13.62
N ALA A 270 -0.56 8.13 -14.41
CA ALA A 270 -0.73 7.99 -15.86
C ALA A 270 0.52 7.40 -16.53
N VAL A 271 1.71 7.88 -16.15
CA VAL A 271 2.99 7.35 -16.63
C VAL A 271 3.21 5.93 -16.11
N TYR A 272 3.08 5.71 -14.81
CA TYR A 272 3.35 4.41 -14.18
C TYR A 272 2.49 3.28 -14.75
N ARG A 273 1.23 3.56 -15.05
CA ARG A 273 0.28 2.56 -15.53
C ARG A 273 0.37 2.27 -17.02
N THR A 274 0.97 3.17 -17.82
CA THR A 274 1.02 3.04 -19.28
C THR A 274 2.40 2.74 -19.81
N ARG A 275 3.47 3.16 -19.11
CA ARG A 275 4.85 3.12 -19.61
C ARG A 275 5.26 1.76 -20.17
N MET A 276 4.91 0.67 -19.49
CA MET A 276 5.28 -0.68 -19.91
C MET A 276 4.57 -1.16 -21.19
N ALA A 277 3.48 -0.50 -21.56
CA ALA A 277 2.77 -0.75 -22.81
C ALA A 277 3.24 0.15 -23.97
N MET A 278 4.06 1.16 -23.68
CA MET A 278 4.54 2.12 -24.71
C MET A 278 5.76 1.58 -25.46
N ALA A 279 5.79 1.84 -26.74
CA ALA A 279 7.00 1.66 -27.55
C ALA A 279 8.08 2.68 -27.17
N ASP A 280 9.36 2.32 -27.35
CA ASP A 280 10.46 3.27 -27.22
C ASP A 280 10.29 4.40 -28.26
N GLY A 281 10.42 5.66 -27.80
CA GLY A 281 10.13 6.85 -28.61
C GLY A 281 8.64 7.12 -28.83
N GLY A 282 7.74 6.35 -28.23
CA GLY A 282 6.28 6.56 -28.27
C GLY A 282 5.85 7.84 -27.55
N GLU A 283 4.66 8.32 -27.85
CA GLU A 283 4.05 9.53 -27.31
C GLU A 283 2.93 9.20 -26.33
N LEU A 284 3.04 9.70 -25.10
CA LEU A 284 1.99 9.65 -24.09
C LEU A 284 1.41 11.05 -23.87
N ILE A 285 0.14 11.24 -24.22
CA ILE A 285 -0.59 12.48 -24.00
C ILE A 285 -1.42 12.32 -22.73
N ILE A 286 -1.22 13.21 -21.75
CA ILE A 286 -1.94 13.18 -20.49
C ILE A 286 -2.87 14.40 -20.42
N LEU A 287 -4.18 14.13 -20.37
CA LEU A 287 -5.21 15.14 -20.15
C LEU A 287 -5.53 15.15 -18.66
N ALA A 288 -5.12 16.21 -17.97
CA ALA A 288 -5.19 16.33 -16.52
C ALA A 288 -5.88 17.65 -16.10
N PRO A 289 -7.18 17.82 -16.34
CA PRO A 289 -7.88 19.10 -16.12
C PRO A 289 -7.89 19.54 -14.66
N GLY A 290 -7.82 18.62 -13.70
CA GLY A 290 -7.82 18.92 -12.26
C GLY A 290 -6.45 19.27 -11.69
N VAL A 291 -5.34 19.11 -12.45
CA VAL A 291 -3.99 19.35 -11.91
C VAL A 291 -3.71 20.83 -11.77
N ALA A 292 -3.66 21.31 -10.51
CA ALA A 292 -3.40 22.70 -10.16
C ALA A 292 -2.02 22.95 -9.52
N ARG A 293 -1.32 21.87 -9.07
CA ARG A 293 -0.04 21.92 -8.36
C ARG A 293 0.85 20.73 -8.71
N PHE A 294 2.14 20.83 -8.41
CA PHE A 294 3.09 19.74 -8.63
C PHE A 294 3.11 18.74 -7.47
N GLY A 295 3.36 19.20 -6.24
CA GLY A 295 3.43 18.37 -5.02
C GLY A 295 2.09 18.17 -4.32
N GLU A 296 2.00 17.14 -3.47
CA GLU A 296 0.81 16.92 -2.64
C GLU A 296 0.69 17.95 -1.52
N ASP A 297 1.81 18.31 -0.90
CA ASP A 297 1.88 19.37 0.11
C ASP A 297 2.67 20.58 -0.40
N ALA A 298 2.60 21.67 0.36
CA ALA A 298 3.24 22.95 0.01
C ALA A 298 4.79 22.85 -0.01
N GLN A 299 5.38 21.95 0.77
CA GLN A 299 6.83 21.77 0.79
C GLN A 299 7.29 21.03 -0.47
N ALA A 300 6.66 19.91 -0.78
CA ALA A 300 6.94 19.14 -1.99
C ALA A 300 6.71 19.99 -3.25
N ASP A 301 5.62 20.77 -3.30
CA ASP A 301 5.34 21.66 -4.44
C ASP A 301 6.43 22.70 -4.63
N ARG A 302 6.91 23.36 -3.56
CA ARG A 302 8.02 24.32 -3.62
C ARG A 302 9.33 23.68 -4.12
N LEU A 303 9.65 22.48 -3.61
CA LEU A 303 10.88 21.77 -4.01
C LEU A 303 10.85 21.36 -5.47
N ILE A 304 9.72 20.82 -5.96
CA ILE A 304 9.55 20.46 -7.36
C ILE A 304 9.66 21.70 -8.26
N ARG A 305 9.03 22.82 -7.89
CA ARG A 305 9.15 24.09 -8.66
C ARG A 305 10.57 24.64 -8.66
N ARG A 306 11.31 24.50 -7.55
CA ARG A 306 12.68 25.01 -7.42
C ARG A 306 13.69 24.21 -8.22
N TYR A 307 13.61 22.87 -8.15
CA TYR A 307 14.66 22.00 -8.70
C TYR A 307 14.27 21.37 -10.04
N GLY A 308 12.97 21.20 -10.30
CA GLY A 308 12.47 20.57 -11.51
C GLY A 308 12.85 19.09 -11.59
N TYR A 309 12.79 18.57 -12.81
CA TYR A 309 13.24 17.22 -13.14
C TYR A 309 14.08 17.23 -14.41
N ALA A 310 15.38 17.03 -14.25
CA ALA A 310 16.35 16.93 -15.34
C ALA A 310 16.93 15.52 -15.49
N GLY A 311 16.14 14.49 -15.14
CA GLY A 311 16.51 13.09 -15.14
C GLY A 311 17.03 12.60 -13.78
N ARG A 312 17.01 11.27 -13.58
CA ARG A 312 17.35 10.60 -12.33
C ARG A 312 18.70 11.04 -11.78
N ASP A 313 19.75 10.98 -12.59
CA ASP A 313 21.11 11.25 -12.13
C ASP A 313 21.30 12.72 -11.72
N ALA A 314 20.59 13.65 -12.36
CA ALA A 314 20.59 15.05 -11.95
C ALA A 314 19.90 15.23 -10.59
N VAL A 315 18.76 14.58 -10.36
CA VAL A 315 18.06 14.62 -9.08
C VAL A 315 18.92 14.03 -7.97
N LEU A 316 19.59 12.90 -8.19
CA LEU A 316 20.49 12.30 -7.20
C LEU A 316 21.62 13.23 -6.81
N ARG A 317 22.27 13.90 -7.80
CA ARG A 317 23.30 14.92 -7.51
C ARG A 317 22.74 16.12 -6.73
N LEU A 318 21.49 16.51 -6.95
CA LEU A 318 20.83 17.54 -6.15
C LEU A 318 20.58 17.08 -4.71
N CYS A 319 20.11 15.86 -4.51
CA CYS A 319 19.92 15.27 -3.18
C CYS A 319 21.24 15.21 -2.39
N ASP A 320 22.37 14.98 -3.04
CA ASP A 320 23.68 14.98 -2.36
C ASP A 320 24.12 16.37 -1.91
N ARG A 321 23.67 17.42 -2.58
CA ARG A 321 24.07 18.82 -2.32
C ARG A 321 23.09 19.62 -1.47
N HIS A 322 21.83 19.19 -1.41
CA HIS A 322 20.74 19.93 -0.79
C HIS A 322 20.03 19.05 0.24
N GLU A 323 20.14 19.43 1.53
CA GLU A 323 19.51 18.69 2.63
C GLU A 323 17.97 18.69 2.56
N ASP A 324 17.40 19.76 2.01
CA ASP A 324 15.95 19.90 1.84
C ASP A 324 15.33 18.91 0.82
N LEU A 325 16.18 18.20 0.07
CA LEU A 325 15.77 17.13 -0.87
C LEU A 325 16.00 15.70 -0.34
N ARG A 326 16.48 15.54 0.89
CA ARG A 326 16.81 14.23 1.48
C ARG A 326 15.67 13.59 2.28
#